data_6ce1edc3000abdf63cc40ca9a4ce8605
#
_entry.id   6ce1edc3000abdf63cc40ca9a4ce8605
#
_cell.length_a   1.000
_cell.length_b   1.000
_cell.length_c   1.000
_cell.angle_alpha   90.00
_cell.angle_beta   90.00
_cell.angle_gamma   90.00
#
_symmetry.space_group_name_H-M   'P 1'
#
loop_
_entity.id
_entity.type
_entity.pdbx_description
1 polymer ?
#
loop_
_entity_poly.entity_id
_entity_poly.type
_entity_poly.pdbx_seq_one_letter_code
_entity_poly.pdbx_strand_id
1 'polypeptide(L)'
;AKFPDAQITGVSNSATQKQYIDKTCAERGLKNVRIITADMNVFSLDEQFDRVVSVEMFEHMRNYELLMEKIAGMLTAEGKLFVHIFTHQSFTYYFDVIDESDWMSKYFFTGGIMPSDDLLLYFNKDLKIQQHFHWDGTHYEKTANCWLENMDKNRQTIMPILSDTYGAQQATKWWVYWRIFFMACAELWGYNEGREWFVSHY
;
A
#
# COMPACT_ATOMS: atom_id res chain seq x y z
N ALA A 1 13.18 -11.83 -14.74
CA ALA A 1 13.06 -13.12 -14.08
C ALA A 1 11.91 -13.97 -14.65
N LYS A 2 10.65 -13.80 -14.20
CA LYS A 2 9.53 -14.63 -14.68
C LYS A 2 9.02 -14.15 -16.05
N PHE A 3 9.09 -12.86 -16.32
CA PHE A 3 8.63 -12.23 -17.56
C PHE A 3 9.79 -11.40 -18.15
N PRO A 4 10.73 -12.01 -18.87
CA PRO A 4 11.96 -11.35 -19.34
C PRO A 4 11.69 -10.29 -20.41
N ASP A 5 10.62 -10.44 -21.19
CA ASP A 5 10.27 -9.53 -22.28
C ASP A 5 9.43 -8.32 -21.82
N ALA A 6 8.90 -8.36 -20.60
CA ALA A 6 8.15 -7.24 -20.05
C ALA A 6 9.09 -6.09 -19.68
N GLN A 7 8.78 -4.86 -20.10
CA GLN A 7 9.45 -3.65 -19.63
C GLN A 7 8.68 -3.11 -18.42
N ILE A 8 9.34 -2.99 -17.28
CA ILE A 8 8.71 -2.65 -16.02
C ILE A 8 9.24 -1.29 -15.54
N THR A 9 8.34 -0.35 -15.35
CA THR A 9 8.63 0.94 -14.70
C THR A 9 7.92 0.96 -13.34
N GLY A 10 8.69 0.95 -12.27
CA GLY A 10 8.17 1.12 -10.91
C GLY A 10 8.27 2.57 -10.46
N VAL A 11 7.25 3.06 -9.77
CA VAL A 11 7.24 4.39 -9.17
C VAL A 11 7.06 4.26 -7.66
N SER A 12 7.91 4.91 -6.90
CA SER A 12 7.84 4.94 -5.43
C SER A 12 8.31 6.29 -4.92
N ASN A 13 7.72 6.79 -3.84
CA ASN A 13 8.21 7.97 -3.14
C ASN A 13 9.44 7.70 -2.24
N SER A 14 9.87 6.44 -2.13
CA SER A 14 10.98 6.02 -1.25
C SER A 14 12.29 5.82 -2.03
N ALA A 15 13.26 6.69 -1.76
CA ALA A 15 14.61 6.56 -2.32
C ALA A 15 15.33 5.27 -1.84
N THR A 16 15.07 4.84 -0.62
CA THR A 16 15.65 3.61 -0.06
C THR A 16 15.09 2.36 -0.73
N GLN A 17 13.80 2.34 -1.05
CA GLN A 17 13.21 1.26 -1.84
C GLN A 17 13.83 1.19 -3.24
N LYS A 18 14.01 2.34 -3.91
CA LYS A 18 14.69 2.38 -5.20
C LYS A 18 16.09 1.79 -5.11
N GLN A 19 16.92 2.22 -4.14
CA GLN A 19 18.28 1.72 -3.96
C GLN A 19 18.30 0.19 -3.77
N TYR A 20 17.40 -0.34 -2.95
CA TYR A 20 17.28 -1.78 -2.72
C TYR A 20 16.90 -2.54 -3.99
N ILE A 21 15.92 -2.04 -4.75
CA ILE A 21 15.45 -2.69 -5.97
C ILE A 21 16.53 -2.63 -7.06
N ASP A 22 17.17 -1.46 -7.26
CA ASP A 22 18.25 -1.30 -8.26
C ASP A 22 19.42 -2.24 -7.95
N LYS A 23 19.82 -2.35 -6.69
CA LYS A 23 20.84 -3.31 -6.24
C LYS A 23 20.44 -4.75 -6.54
N THR A 24 19.21 -5.12 -6.17
CA THR A 24 18.70 -6.48 -6.40
C THR A 24 18.60 -6.80 -7.89
N CYS A 25 18.19 -5.84 -8.72
CA CYS A 25 18.17 -5.99 -10.18
C CYS A 25 19.58 -6.24 -10.74
N ALA A 26 20.58 -5.47 -10.29
CA ALA A 26 21.96 -5.63 -10.70
C ALA A 26 22.50 -7.02 -10.30
N GLU A 27 22.31 -7.44 -9.04
CA GLU A 27 22.72 -8.76 -8.53
C GLU A 27 22.09 -9.93 -9.31
N ARG A 28 20.85 -9.76 -9.79
CA ARG A 28 20.11 -10.79 -10.56
C ARG A 28 20.24 -10.64 -12.07
N GLY A 29 21.01 -9.66 -12.56
CA GLY A 29 21.19 -9.40 -13.99
C GLY A 29 19.92 -8.94 -14.71
N LEU A 30 18.95 -8.36 -14.01
CA LEU A 30 17.69 -7.87 -14.58
C LEU A 30 17.91 -6.51 -15.25
N LYS A 31 17.64 -6.42 -16.56
CA LYS A 31 17.84 -5.19 -17.35
C LYS A 31 16.52 -4.54 -17.79
N ASN A 32 15.41 -5.18 -17.49
CA ASN A 32 14.07 -4.78 -17.93
C ASN A 32 13.24 -4.12 -16.82
N VAL A 33 13.88 -3.65 -15.75
CA VAL A 33 13.24 -2.96 -14.62
C VAL A 33 13.88 -1.59 -14.43
N ARG A 34 13.06 -0.55 -14.41
CA ARG A 34 13.43 0.83 -14.13
C ARG A 34 12.63 1.35 -12.94
N ILE A 35 13.28 1.98 -11.96
CA ILE A 35 12.61 2.57 -10.80
C ILE A 35 12.77 4.09 -10.82
N ILE A 36 11.66 4.78 -10.65
CA ILE A 36 11.58 6.24 -10.55
C ILE A 36 11.16 6.60 -9.12
N THR A 37 11.93 7.49 -8.48
CA THR A 37 11.49 8.08 -7.19
C THR A 37 10.72 9.35 -7.49
N ALA A 38 9.43 9.36 -7.18
CA ALA A 38 8.56 10.51 -7.40
C ALA A 38 7.36 10.50 -6.45
N ASP A 39 6.83 11.69 -6.18
CA ASP A 39 5.53 11.88 -5.55
C ASP A 39 4.44 11.76 -6.62
N MET A 40 3.46 10.87 -6.41
CA MET A 40 2.37 10.61 -7.34
C MET A 40 1.53 11.86 -7.64
N ASN A 41 1.48 12.83 -6.74
CA ASN A 41 0.76 14.08 -6.95
C ASN A 41 1.33 14.89 -8.12
N VAL A 42 2.65 14.89 -8.29
CA VAL A 42 3.37 15.67 -9.33
C VAL A 42 3.97 14.80 -10.42
N PHE A 43 3.93 13.49 -10.27
CA PHE A 43 4.49 12.54 -11.22
C PHE A 43 3.73 12.58 -12.56
N SER A 44 4.47 12.59 -13.66
CA SER A 44 3.96 12.41 -15.01
C SER A 44 5.00 11.71 -15.89
N LEU A 45 4.54 10.97 -16.87
CA LEU A 45 5.36 10.37 -17.93
C LEU A 45 4.65 10.54 -19.26
N ASP A 46 5.41 10.82 -20.32
CA ASP A 46 4.92 10.86 -21.71
C ASP A 46 4.93 9.46 -22.37
N GLU A 47 5.09 8.42 -21.56
CA GLU A 47 5.09 7.02 -22.00
C GLU A 47 3.74 6.37 -21.74
N GLN A 48 3.33 5.46 -22.62
CA GLN A 48 2.11 4.66 -22.46
C GLN A 48 2.46 3.21 -22.09
N PHE A 49 1.58 2.62 -21.27
CA PHE A 49 1.75 1.28 -20.74
C PHE A 49 0.53 0.41 -21.07
N ASP A 50 0.79 -0.87 -21.37
CA ASP A 50 -0.28 -1.85 -21.56
C ASP A 50 -0.96 -2.20 -20.24
N ARG A 51 -0.24 -2.09 -19.13
CA ARG A 51 -0.72 -2.43 -17.78
C ARG A 51 -0.16 -1.45 -16.75
N VAL A 52 -1.05 -0.95 -15.92
CA VAL A 52 -0.70 -0.25 -14.69
C VAL A 52 -1.17 -1.11 -13.51
N VAL A 53 -0.30 -1.31 -12.54
CA VAL A 53 -0.58 -2.10 -11.33
C VAL A 53 -0.34 -1.22 -10.12
N SER A 54 -1.35 -1.06 -9.29
CA SER A 54 -1.27 -0.38 -8.01
C SER A 54 -1.58 -1.35 -6.88
N VAL A 55 -0.70 -1.41 -5.89
CA VAL A 55 -0.84 -2.25 -4.70
C VAL A 55 -0.55 -1.39 -3.48
N GLU A 56 -1.52 -1.26 -2.58
CA GLU A 56 -1.42 -0.51 -1.32
C GLU A 56 -0.88 0.92 -1.55
N MET A 57 -1.53 1.66 -2.46
CA MET A 57 -1.15 3.05 -2.75
C MET A 57 -2.37 3.98 -2.81
N PHE A 58 -3.51 3.51 -3.35
CA PHE A 58 -4.69 4.34 -3.52
C PHE A 58 -5.25 4.86 -2.19
N GLU A 59 -5.10 4.13 -1.10
CA GLU A 59 -5.47 4.55 0.26
C GLU A 59 -4.71 5.77 0.77
N HIS A 60 -3.58 6.11 0.15
CA HIS A 60 -2.80 7.30 0.45
C HIS A 60 -3.20 8.51 -0.39
N MET A 61 -4.12 8.33 -1.34
CA MET A 61 -4.63 9.38 -2.23
C MET A 61 -6.04 9.79 -1.80
N ARG A 62 -6.38 11.07 -2.04
CA ARG A 62 -7.73 11.58 -1.75
C ARG A 62 -8.44 12.11 -2.99
N ASN A 63 -7.70 12.53 -4.01
CA ASN A 63 -8.27 13.02 -5.27
C ASN A 63 -8.27 11.91 -6.32
N TYR A 64 -9.26 11.04 -6.24
CA TYR A 64 -9.39 9.90 -7.16
C TYR A 64 -9.72 10.33 -8.59
N GLU A 65 -10.44 11.45 -8.81
CA GLU A 65 -10.74 11.92 -10.14
C GLU A 65 -9.45 12.26 -10.92
N LEU A 66 -8.58 13.07 -10.34
CA LEU A 66 -7.29 13.40 -10.95
C LEU A 66 -6.35 12.19 -11.05
N LEU A 67 -6.39 11.27 -10.09
CA LEU A 67 -5.59 10.06 -10.13
C LEU A 67 -6.01 9.15 -11.30
N MET A 68 -7.31 8.94 -11.49
CA MET A 68 -7.84 8.12 -12.59
C MET A 68 -7.58 8.76 -13.95
N GLU A 69 -7.77 10.08 -14.11
CA GLU A 69 -7.42 10.82 -15.31
C GLU A 69 -5.94 10.65 -15.67
N LYS A 70 -5.05 10.84 -14.69
CA LYS A 70 -3.60 10.67 -14.87
C LYS A 70 -3.23 9.26 -15.29
N ILE A 71 -3.79 8.24 -14.63
CA ILE A 71 -3.53 6.84 -14.97
C ILE A 71 -4.08 6.50 -16.36
N ALA A 72 -5.27 6.97 -16.69
CA ALA A 72 -5.86 6.77 -18.02
C ALA A 72 -4.96 7.36 -19.12
N GLY A 73 -4.38 8.54 -18.89
CA GLY A 73 -3.42 9.17 -19.81
C GLY A 73 -2.14 8.37 -20.04
N MET A 74 -1.73 7.56 -19.05
CA MET A 74 -0.57 6.68 -19.17
C MET A 74 -0.89 5.29 -19.75
N LEU A 75 -2.15 4.95 -19.97
CA LEU A 75 -2.54 3.67 -20.55
C LEU A 75 -2.68 3.74 -22.06
N THR A 76 -2.28 2.68 -22.76
CA THR A 76 -2.65 2.49 -24.17
C THR A 76 -4.17 2.30 -24.30
N ALA A 77 -4.72 2.39 -25.54
CA ALA A 77 -6.17 2.24 -25.78
C ALA A 77 -6.75 0.91 -25.23
N GLU A 78 -5.97 -0.17 -25.28
CA GLU A 78 -6.34 -1.48 -24.72
C GLU A 78 -5.69 -1.76 -23.35
N GLY A 79 -5.09 -0.71 -22.77
CA GLY A 79 -4.43 -0.77 -21.48
C GLY A 79 -5.40 -1.05 -20.34
N LYS A 80 -4.88 -1.67 -19.28
CA LYS A 80 -5.68 -2.00 -18.09
C LYS A 80 -4.98 -1.56 -16.81
N LEU A 81 -5.77 -1.01 -15.89
CA LEU A 81 -5.39 -0.75 -14.52
C LEU A 81 -5.81 -1.95 -13.66
N PHE A 82 -4.90 -2.41 -12.80
CA PHE A 82 -5.19 -3.29 -11.69
C PHE A 82 -4.96 -2.53 -10.37
N VAL A 83 -5.95 -2.53 -9.51
CA VAL A 83 -5.87 -1.94 -8.17
C VAL A 83 -6.06 -3.03 -7.12
N HIS A 84 -5.10 -3.17 -6.22
CA HIS A 84 -5.21 -3.89 -4.97
C HIS A 84 -5.23 -2.86 -3.84
N ILE A 85 -6.30 -2.85 -3.08
CA ILE A 85 -6.51 -1.88 -1.99
C ILE A 85 -7.34 -2.52 -0.89
N PHE A 86 -7.05 -2.18 0.35
CA PHE A 86 -7.96 -2.51 1.44
C PHE A 86 -9.21 -1.62 1.41
N THR A 87 -10.33 -2.15 1.85
CA THR A 87 -11.62 -1.46 1.84
C THR A 87 -12.45 -1.82 3.07
N HIS A 88 -13.34 -0.90 3.45
CA HIS A 88 -14.47 -1.20 4.33
C HIS A 88 -15.69 -1.54 3.47
N GLN A 89 -16.52 -2.45 3.92
CA GLN A 89 -17.70 -2.93 3.20
C GLN A 89 -18.60 -1.80 2.68
N SER A 90 -18.81 -0.73 3.46
CA SER A 90 -19.84 0.27 3.19
C SER A 90 -19.40 1.72 3.38
N PHE A 91 -18.37 1.99 4.18
CA PHE A 91 -18.04 3.36 4.59
C PHE A 91 -16.64 3.78 4.14
N THR A 92 -16.57 5.00 3.61
CA THR A 92 -15.30 5.72 3.44
C THR A 92 -15.09 6.65 4.62
N TYR A 93 -13.89 6.62 5.22
CA TYR A 93 -13.51 7.56 6.27
C TYR A 93 -12.04 7.93 6.21
N TYR A 94 -11.71 9.13 6.70
CA TYR A 94 -10.35 9.63 6.71
C TYR A 94 -9.57 9.17 7.93
N PHE A 95 -8.28 8.95 7.77
CA PHE A 95 -7.35 8.76 8.88
C PHE A 95 -6.85 10.12 9.37
N ASP A 96 -7.79 10.93 9.87
CA ASP A 96 -7.49 12.24 10.44
C ASP A 96 -7.12 12.08 11.93
N VAL A 97 -6.32 13.01 12.43
CA VAL A 97 -5.96 13.08 13.85
C VAL A 97 -6.80 14.19 14.47
N ILE A 98 -7.88 13.83 15.14
CA ILE A 98 -8.81 14.76 15.81
C ILE A 98 -8.46 14.84 17.30
N ASP A 99 -8.16 13.70 17.92
CA ASP A 99 -7.79 13.62 19.33
C ASP A 99 -6.74 12.52 19.60
N GLU A 100 -6.48 12.28 20.90
CA GLU A 100 -5.45 11.30 21.31
C GLU A 100 -5.84 9.85 21.04
N SER A 101 -7.11 9.55 20.84
CA SER A 101 -7.59 8.19 20.51
C SER A 101 -7.27 7.79 19.07
N ASP A 102 -6.99 8.78 18.19
CA ASP A 102 -6.61 8.56 16.79
C ASP A 102 -5.16 8.07 16.63
N TRP A 103 -4.78 7.16 17.51
CA TRP A 103 -3.42 6.65 17.61
C TRP A 103 -2.91 6.05 16.30
N MET A 104 -3.74 5.27 15.60
CA MET A 104 -3.39 4.64 14.33
C MET A 104 -3.09 5.69 13.25
N SER A 105 -3.95 6.68 13.10
CA SER A 105 -3.78 7.80 12.16
C SER A 105 -2.52 8.61 12.48
N LYS A 106 -2.28 8.86 13.76
CA LYS A 106 -1.16 9.67 14.25
C LYS A 106 0.21 9.07 13.95
N TYR A 107 0.35 7.75 14.09
CA TYR A 107 1.66 7.09 14.07
C TYR A 107 1.91 6.22 12.84
N PHE A 108 0.86 5.78 12.12
CA PHE A 108 0.99 4.80 11.05
C PHE A 108 0.30 5.19 9.72
N PHE A 109 -0.89 5.81 9.77
CA PHE A 109 -1.69 6.10 8.57
C PHE A 109 -2.02 7.57 8.38
N THR A 110 -1.10 8.48 8.67
CA THR A 110 -1.33 9.92 8.58
C THR A 110 -1.77 10.33 7.17
N GLY A 111 -2.95 10.93 7.08
CA GLY A 111 -3.45 11.56 5.85
C GLY A 111 -4.03 10.61 4.82
N GLY A 112 -4.09 9.30 5.09
CA GLY A 112 -4.76 8.33 4.22
C GLY A 112 -6.27 8.27 4.40
N ILE A 113 -6.90 7.32 3.73
CA ILE A 113 -8.32 7.01 3.88
C ILE A 113 -8.54 5.51 4.00
N MET A 114 -9.62 5.11 4.65
CA MET A 114 -10.25 3.81 4.45
C MET A 114 -11.31 3.99 3.35
N PRO A 115 -11.10 3.45 2.15
CA PRO A 115 -12.12 3.54 1.11
C PRO A 115 -13.25 2.55 1.37
N SER A 116 -14.46 2.89 0.93
CA SER A 116 -15.52 1.89 0.80
C SER A 116 -15.28 1.01 -0.43
N ASP A 117 -15.82 -0.19 -0.41
CA ASP A 117 -15.72 -1.15 -1.51
C ASP A 117 -16.31 -0.61 -2.83
N ASP A 118 -17.25 0.28 -2.78
CA ASP A 118 -17.87 0.90 -3.95
C ASP A 118 -17.24 2.25 -4.37
N LEU A 119 -16.22 2.73 -3.63
CA LEU A 119 -15.68 4.08 -3.86
C LEU A 119 -15.25 4.31 -5.31
N LEU A 120 -14.57 3.36 -5.95
CA LEU A 120 -14.09 3.53 -7.32
C LEU A 120 -15.22 3.57 -8.38
N LEU A 121 -16.43 3.13 -8.05
CA LEU A 121 -17.61 3.28 -8.94
C LEU A 121 -18.01 4.74 -9.16
N TYR A 122 -17.67 5.62 -8.23
CA TYR A 122 -17.95 7.07 -8.34
C TYR A 122 -16.95 7.81 -9.25
N PHE A 123 -15.82 7.18 -9.61
CA PHE A 123 -14.74 7.75 -10.42
C PHE A 123 -14.55 7.00 -11.74
N ASN A 124 -15.66 6.81 -12.48
CA ASN A 124 -15.71 5.99 -13.69
C ASN A 124 -15.71 6.81 -15.00
N LYS A 125 -15.31 8.08 -14.97
CA LYS A 125 -15.25 8.97 -16.13
C LYS A 125 -14.21 8.49 -17.15
N ASP A 126 -12.98 8.29 -16.69
CA ASP A 126 -11.81 8.00 -17.53
C ASP A 126 -11.52 6.50 -17.65
N LEU A 127 -11.81 5.73 -16.61
CA LEU A 127 -11.66 4.27 -16.55
C LEU A 127 -12.94 3.61 -16.07
N LYS A 128 -13.24 2.42 -16.58
CA LYS A 128 -14.43 1.65 -16.19
C LYS A 128 -14.04 0.32 -15.59
N ILE A 129 -14.62 -0.01 -14.44
CA ILE A 129 -14.40 -1.30 -13.80
C ILE A 129 -14.93 -2.41 -14.71
N GLN A 130 -14.07 -3.37 -15.04
CA GLN A 130 -14.40 -4.54 -15.82
C GLN A 130 -14.62 -5.77 -14.93
N GLN A 131 -13.86 -5.86 -13.84
CA GLN A 131 -13.92 -6.96 -12.87
C GLN A 131 -13.68 -6.41 -11.47
N HIS A 132 -14.31 -7.02 -10.48
CA HIS A 132 -14.21 -6.69 -9.08
C HIS A 132 -14.19 -7.99 -8.27
N PHE A 133 -13.18 -8.15 -7.42
CA PHE A 133 -12.99 -9.34 -6.59
C PHE A 133 -12.72 -8.93 -5.14
N HIS A 134 -13.13 -9.80 -4.21
CA HIS A 134 -12.89 -9.63 -2.78
C HIS A 134 -12.02 -10.76 -2.23
N TRP A 135 -11.18 -10.39 -1.30
CA TRP A 135 -10.42 -11.30 -0.45
C TRP A 135 -10.73 -10.94 0.99
N ASP A 136 -11.38 -11.84 1.73
CA ASP A 136 -11.79 -11.58 3.10
C ASP A 136 -10.62 -11.15 3.99
N GLY A 137 -10.94 -10.36 5.02
CA GLY A 137 -9.94 -9.78 5.91
C GLY A 137 -9.13 -10.80 6.70
N THR A 138 -9.58 -12.07 6.81
CA THR A 138 -8.85 -13.10 7.56
C THR A 138 -7.49 -13.40 6.96
N HIS A 139 -7.26 -13.07 5.69
CA HIS A 139 -5.93 -13.13 5.08
C HIS A 139 -4.97 -12.11 5.70
N TYR A 140 -5.43 -10.88 5.93
CA TYR A 140 -4.63 -9.84 6.62
C TYR A 140 -4.52 -10.10 8.12
N GLU A 141 -5.57 -10.61 8.77
CA GLU A 141 -5.50 -11.08 10.15
C GLU A 141 -4.33 -12.06 10.34
N LYS A 142 -4.29 -13.13 9.53
CA LYS A 142 -3.20 -14.12 9.55
C LYS A 142 -1.84 -13.49 9.26
N THR A 143 -1.78 -12.61 8.29
CA THR A 143 -0.55 -11.90 7.92
C THR A 143 -0.04 -11.02 9.06
N ALA A 144 -0.92 -10.23 9.68
CA ALA A 144 -0.57 -9.36 10.81
C ALA A 144 -0.07 -10.19 12.02
N ASN A 145 -0.72 -11.31 12.31
CA ASN A 145 -0.29 -12.23 13.35
C ASN A 145 1.10 -12.85 13.03
N CYS A 146 1.35 -13.24 11.76
CA CYS A 146 2.66 -13.71 11.34
C CYS A 146 3.75 -12.63 11.48
N TRP A 147 3.44 -11.38 11.15
CA TRP A 147 4.37 -10.26 11.35
C TRP A 147 4.67 -10.02 12.82
N LEU A 148 3.66 -10.07 13.68
CA LEU A 148 3.82 -9.96 15.13
C LEU A 148 4.73 -11.07 15.68
N GLU A 149 4.47 -12.32 15.30
CA GLU A 149 5.32 -13.44 15.69
C GLU A 149 6.76 -13.28 15.21
N ASN A 150 6.95 -12.88 13.95
CA ASN A 150 8.28 -12.65 13.39
C ASN A 150 9.00 -11.51 14.12
N MET A 151 8.30 -10.44 14.43
CA MET A 151 8.83 -9.35 15.24
C MET A 151 9.30 -9.86 16.60
N ASP A 152 8.47 -10.62 17.31
CA ASP A 152 8.78 -11.15 18.64
C ASP A 152 9.98 -12.11 18.61
N LYS A 153 10.04 -13.00 17.63
CA LYS A 153 11.17 -13.94 17.45
C LYS A 153 12.48 -13.23 17.16
N ASN A 154 12.44 -12.08 16.51
CA ASN A 154 13.62 -11.33 16.06
C ASN A 154 13.91 -10.07 16.87
N ARG A 155 13.45 -10.00 18.13
CA ARG A 155 13.59 -8.82 18.97
C ARG A 155 15.03 -8.30 19.06
N GLN A 156 16.00 -9.20 19.19
CA GLN A 156 17.42 -8.82 19.30
C GLN A 156 17.95 -8.09 18.05
N THR A 157 17.46 -8.47 16.88
CA THR A 157 17.82 -7.84 15.60
C THR A 157 17.06 -6.53 15.38
N ILE A 158 15.80 -6.47 15.80
CA ILE A 158 14.91 -5.33 15.53
C ILE A 158 15.18 -4.17 16.50
N MET A 159 15.50 -4.42 17.76
CA MET A 159 15.73 -3.35 18.74
C MET A 159 16.83 -2.35 18.34
N PRO A 160 18.00 -2.78 17.81
CA PRO A 160 18.99 -1.82 17.25
C PRO A 160 18.41 -0.98 16.12
N ILE A 161 17.64 -1.57 15.19
CA ILE A 161 17.01 -0.84 14.07
C ILE A 161 16.05 0.24 14.60
N LEU A 162 15.23 -0.09 15.60
CA LEU A 162 14.33 0.88 16.23
C LEU A 162 15.11 1.99 16.97
N SER A 163 16.23 1.63 17.59
CA SER A 163 17.12 2.60 18.25
C SER A 163 17.74 3.58 17.24
N ASP A 164 18.18 3.09 16.11
CA ASP A 164 18.77 3.91 15.04
C ASP A 164 17.72 4.80 14.36
N THR A 165 16.48 4.28 14.20
CA THR A 165 15.40 4.99 13.52
C THR A 165 14.73 6.04 14.39
N TYR A 166 14.44 5.73 15.65
CA TYR A 166 13.61 6.56 16.54
C TYR A 166 14.39 7.13 17.74
N GLY A 167 15.65 6.76 17.91
CA GLY A 167 16.50 7.10 19.05
C GLY A 167 16.41 6.04 20.16
N ALA A 168 17.55 5.82 20.82
CA ALA A 168 17.73 4.77 21.84
C ALA A 168 16.70 4.84 22.98
N GLN A 169 16.34 6.06 23.43
CA GLN A 169 15.36 6.27 24.49
C GLN A 169 13.92 5.93 24.07
N GLN A 170 13.62 5.92 22.78
CA GLN A 170 12.30 5.64 22.22
C GLN A 170 12.14 4.20 21.69
N ALA A 171 13.23 3.46 21.56
CA ALA A 171 13.22 2.13 20.96
C ALA A 171 12.20 1.16 21.61
N THR A 172 12.13 1.14 22.94
CA THR A 172 11.16 0.30 23.67
C THR A 172 9.71 0.74 23.43
N LYS A 173 9.46 2.04 23.38
CA LYS A 173 8.14 2.59 23.07
C LYS A 173 7.71 2.16 21.66
N TRP A 174 8.58 2.30 20.66
CA TRP A 174 8.28 1.93 19.29
C TRP A 174 8.18 0.42 19.09
N TRP A 175 8.92 -0.38 19.86
CA TRP A 175 8.70 -1.83 19.94
C TRP A 175 7.27 -2.16 20.34
N VAL A 176 6.76 -1.53 21.41
CA VAL A 176 5.38 -1.73 21.88
C VAL A 176 4.38 -1.20 20.85
N TYR A 177 4.63 -0.04 20.24
CA TYR A 177 3.75 0.55 19.23
C TYR A 177 3.59 -0.35 18.00
N TRP A 178 4.65 -0.90 17.47
CA TRP A 178 4.58 -1.84 16.35
C TRP A 178 3.82 -3.11 16.71
N ARG A 179 3.98 -3.63 17.92
CA ARG A 179 3.21 -4.76 18.39
C ARG A 179 1.71 -4.46 18.49
N ILE A 180 1.36 -3.32 19.08
CA ILE A 180 -0.05 -2.87 19.16
C ILE A 180 -0.61 -2.69 17.74
N PHE A 181 0.18 -2.12 16.83
CA PHE A 181 -0.23 -1.95 15.44
C PHE A 181 -0.59 -3.29 14.78
N PHE A 182 0.26 -4.31 14.88
CA PHE A 182 -0.04 -5.63 14.31
C PHE A 182 -1.25 -6.30 14.99
N MET A 183 -1.38 -6.18 16.31
CA MET A 183 -2.54 -6.71 17.02
C MET A 183 -3.83 -6.00 16.61
N ALA A 184 -3.82 -4.67 16.53
CA ALA A 184 -4.98 -3.88 16.10
C ALA A 184 -5.36 -4.21 14.64
N CYS A 185 -4.37 -4.38 13.76
CA CYS A 185 -4.63 -4.84 12.39
C CYS A 185 -5.25 -6.23 12.37
N ALA A 186 -4.74 -7.18 13.17
CA ALA A 186 -5.31 -8.53 13.22
C ALA A 186 -6.77 -8.53 13.70
N GLU A 187 -7.08 -7.78 14.76
CA GLU A 187 -8.44 -7.62 15.27
C GLU A 187 -9.37 -6.98 14.23
N LEU A 188 -8.92 -5.88 13.59
CA LEU A 188 -9.72 -5.18 12.58
C LEU A 188 -10.06 -6.10 11.41
N TRP A 189 -9.04 -6.74 10.83
CA TRP A 189 -9.21 -7.58 9.65
C TRP A 189 -9.92 -8.90 9.94
N GLY A 190 -9.80 -9.43 11.15
CA GLY A 190 -10.51 -10.63 11.60
C GLY A 190 -11.97 -10.38 11.99
N TYR A 191 -12.34 -9.13 12.25
CA TYR A 191 -13.69 -8.78 12.68
C TYR A 191 -14.75 -9.31 11.71
N ASN A 192 -15.82 -9.87 12.25
CA ASN A 192 -16.96 -10.42 11.50
C ASN A 192 -16.50 -11.44 10.41
N GLU A 193 -15.50 -12.28 10.73
CA GLU A 193 -14.91 -13.27 9.80
C GLU A 193 -14.30 -12.60 8.53
N GLY A 194 -13.76 -11.39 8.67
CA GLY A 194 -13.16 -10.63 7.57
C GLY A 194 -14.15 -10.06 6.57
N ARG A 195 -15.41 -9.92 6.92
CA ARG A 195 -16.47 -9.43 6.02
C ARG A 195 -16.72 -7.92 6.11
N GLU A 196 -16.20 -7.27 7.14
CA GLU A 196 -16.35 -5.82 7.36
C GLU A 196 -15.23 -5.02 6.70
N TRP A 197 -13.99 -5.42 6.96
CA TRP A 197 -12.79 -4.91 6.32
C TRP A 197 -12.10 -6.03 5.57
N PHE A 198 -11.80 -5.77 4.30
CA PHE A 198 -11.27 -6.79 3.40
C PHE A 198 -10.42 -6.14 2.29
N VAL A 199 -9.92 -6.93 1.37
CA VAL A 199 -9.16 -6.43 0.21
C VAL A 199 -10.03 -6.50 -1.03
N SER A 200 -10.08 -5.39 -1.76
CA SER A 200 -10.76 -5.31 -3.05
C SER A 200 -9.75 -5.24 -4.19
N HIS A 201 -10.03 -5.98 -5.24
CA HIS A 201 -9.31 -5.93 -6.50
C HIS A 201 -10.21 -5.40 -7.60
N TYR A 202 -9.73 -4.41 -8.30
CA TYR A 202 -10.43 -3.86 -9.45
C TYR A 202 -9.58 -3.96 -10.71
#